data_d3854e275a103195867ff2a17d915c6d
#
_entry.id   d3854e275a103195867ff2a17d915c6d
#
_cell.length_a   1.000
_cell.length_b   1.000
_cell.length_c   1.000
_cell.angle_alpha   90.00
_cell.angle_beta   90.00
_cell.angle_gamma   90.00
#
_symmetry.space_group_name_H-M   'P 1'
#
loop_
_entity.id
_entity.type
_entity.pdbx_description
1 polymer ?
#
loop_
_entity_poly.entity_id
_entity_poly.type
_entity_poly.pdbx_seq_one_letter_code
_entity_poly.pdbx_strand_id
1 'polypeptide(L)'
;MALAASTISRLAHSHALVGAIRPPLALPAIKLVRHDGAATDLHTQLRGKTTALQFMFTGCSQTCSLQGALFAAVQHQLPANVKNNVQFLSVSIDPLGDDARALSAWLRQFGAGPNWVAALPTVKELDQLRTALQIRNDGPDSHTGQVFLIDRQGLLVWGTEDLPPVEVVLRQLVNIARA
;
A
#
# COMPACT_ATOMS: atom_id res chain seq x y z
N MET A 1 49.10 24.15 15.15
CA MET A 1 47.67 24.45 14.90
C MET A 1 47.04 23.22 14.27
N ALA A 2 46.27 22.46 15.04
CA ALA A 2 45.57 21.26 14.57
C ALA A 2 44.13 21.61 14.30
N LEU A 3 43.65 21.47 13.05
CA LEU A 3 42.26 21.61 12.67
C LEU A 3 41.54 20.32 13.07
N ALA A 4 40.62 20.44 14.01
CA ALA A 4 39.65 19.38 14.31
C ALA A 4 38.53 19.38 13.25
N ALA A 5 38.51 18.35 12.40
CA ALA A 5 37.39 18.12 11.49
C ALA A 5 36.21 17.57 12.29
N SER A 6 35.19 18.38 12.53
CA SER A 6 33.91 17.94 13.09
C SER A 6 33.15 17.13 12.04
N THR A 7 33.12 15.81 12.19
CA THR A 7 32.21 14.94 11.46
C THR A 7 30.79 15.11 12.01
N ILE A 8 29.95 15.84 11.27
CA ILE A 8 28.52 15.90 11.53
C ILE A 8 27.94 14.54 11.14
N SER A 9 27.74 13.67 12.15
CA SER A 9 26.97 12.43 11.99
C SER A 9 25.53 12.81 11.67
N ARG A 10 25.13 12.67 10.41
CA ARG A 10 23.72 12.74 10.04
C ARG A 10 23.04 11.51 10.66
N LEU A 11 22.34 11.71 11.76
CA LEU A 11 21.37 10.75 12.25
C LEU A 11 20.33 10.55 11.15
N ALA A 12 20.46 9.44 10.40
CA ALA A 12 19.43 9.01 9.48
C ALA A 12 18.21 8.63 10.32
N HIS A 13 17.32 9.57 10.55
CA HIS A 13 15.99 9.25 11.03
C HIS A 13 15.32 8.47 9.89
N SER A 14 15.10 7.18 10.13
CA SER A 14 14.23 6.35 9.27
C SER A 14 12.80 6.88 9.44
N HIS A 15 12.49 7.94 8.69
CA HIS A 15 11.12 8.43 8.62
C HIS A 15 10.37 7.49 7.68
N ALA A 16 9.24 6.95 8.14
CA ALA A 16 8.27 6.33 7.26
C ALA A 16 8.01 7.27 6.07
N LEU A 17 7.76 6.69 4.89
CA LEU A 17 7.46 7.48 3.68
C LEU A 17 6.11 8.18 3.85
N VAL A 18 6.12 9.43 4.32
CA VAL A 18 4.93 10.26 4.57
C VAL A 18 4.99 11.52 3.70
N GLY A 19 3.84 11.88 3.11
CA GLY A 19 3.74 13.02 2.21
C GLY A 19 4.17 12.70 0.79
N ALA A 20 4.52 13.74 0.03
CA ALA A 20 4.97 13.61 -1.36
C ALA A 20 6.37 12.99 -1.45
N ILE A 21 6.52 11.96 -2.24
CA ILE A 21 7.79 11.24 -2.45
C ILE A 21 8.46 11.79 -3.70
N ARG A 22 9.62 12.39 -3.51
CA ARG A 22 10.40 13.02 -4.58
C ARG A 22 11.88 12.68 -4.47
N PRO A 23 12.49 12.12 -5.52
CA PRO A 23 11.84 11.67 -6.77
C PRO A 23 10.88 10.51 -6.50
N PRO A 24 9.89 10.24 -7.41
CA PRO A 24 9.03 9.06 -7.33
C PRO A 24 9.85 7.78 -7.23
N LEU A 25 9.40 6.83 -6.39
CA LEU A 25 10.14 5.62 -6.07
C LEU A 25 9.62 4.43 -6.88
N ALA A 26 10.52 3.73 -7.57
CA ALA A 26 10.20 2.46 -8.21
C ALA A 26 10.02 1.36 -7.16
N LEU A 27 8.94 0.57 -7.29
CA LEU A 27 8.68 -0.58 -6.42
C LEU A 27 9.38 -1.83 -6.95
N PRO A 28 9.67 -2.84 -6.08
CA PRO A 28 10.33 -4.07 -6.49
C PRO A 28 9.45 -4.93 -7.40
N ALA A 29 10.08 -5.70 -8.27
CA ALA A 29 9.41 -6.73 -9.06
C ALA A 29 9.15 -7.95 -8.17
N ILE A 30 7.95 -8.07 -7.63
CA ILE A 30 7.52 -9.19 -6.79
C ILE A 30 6.36 -9.94 -7.43
N LYS A 31 6.29 -11.26 -7.19
CA LYS A 31 5.17 -12.09 -7.61
C LYS A 31 4.05 -12.04 -6.60
N LEU A 32 2.83 -12.14 -7.08
CA LEU A 32 1.61 -12.09 -6.27
C LEU A 32 0.64 -13.18 -6.74
N VAL A 33 -0.11 -13.73 -5.79
CA VAL A 33 -1.32 -14.50 -6.07
C VAL A 33 -2.52 -13.66 -5.68
N ARG A 34 -3.42 -13.38 -6.61
CA ARG A 34 -4.61 -12.57 -6.37
C ARG A 34 -5.68 -13.37 -5.64
N HIS A 35 -6.64 -12.65 -5.05
CA HIS A 35 -7.82 -13.23 -4.38
C HIS A 35 -8.68 -14.15 -5.28
N ASP A 36 -8.57 -14.05 -6.60
CA ASP A 36 -9.24 -14.92 -7.59
C ASP A 36 -8.38 -16.12 -7.99
N GLY A 37 -7.21 -16.32 -7.36
CA GLY A 37 -6.26 -17.39 -7.63
C GLY A 37 -5.32 -17.11 -8.80
N ALA A 38 -5.47 -16.00 -9.51
CA ALA A 38 -4.61 -15.67 -10.65
C ALA A 38 -3.21 -15.26 -10.17
N ALA A 39 -2.17 -15.83 -10.77
CA ALA A 39 -0.80 -15.39 -10.59
C ALA A 39 -0.55 -14.11 -11.38
N THR A 40 0.15 -13.15 -10.78
CA THR A 40 0.55 -11.88 -11.38
C THR A 40 1.87 -11.41 -10.78
N ASP A 41 2.34 -10.25 -11.19
CA ASP A 41 3.41 -9.51 -10.52
C ASP A 41 2.95 -8.09 -10.19
N LEU A 42 3.66 -7.45 -9.26
CA LEU A 42 3.29 -6.12 -8.76
C LEU A 42 3.27 -5.08 -9.88
N HIS A 43 4.25 -5.08 -10.79
CA HIS A 43 4.30 -4.11 -11.88
C HIS A 43 3.13 -4.26 -12.85
N THR A 44 2.78 -5.50 -13.19
CA THR A 44 1.60 -5.80 -14.02
C THR A 44 0.31 -5.36 -13.31
N GLN A 45 0.20 -5.61 -12.01
CA GLN A 45 -0.96 -5.23 -11.21
C GLN A 45 -1.14 -3.71 -11.13
N LEU A 46 -0.04 -2.94 -11.05
CA LEU A 46 -0.07 -1.48 -10.87
C LEU A 46 -0.24 -0.70 -12.18
N ARG A 47 0.15 -1.29 -13.31
CA ARG A 47 0.24 -0.58 -14.60
C ARG A 47 -1.08 0.00 -15.08
N GLY A 48 -1.03 1.27 -15.49
CA GLY A 48 -2.15 1.94 -16.17
C GLY A 48 -3.23 2.49 -15.24
N LYS A 49 -3.14 2.24 -13.92
CA LYS A 49 -4.09 2.77 -12.93
C LYS A 49 -3.37 3.44 -11.78
N THR A 50 -3.96 4.51 -11.28
CA THR A 50 -3.55 5.09 -9.99
C THR A 50 -4.01 4.17 -8.88
N THR A 51 -3.08 3.72 -8.04
CA THR A 51 -3.33 2.69 -7.04
C THR A 51 -3.21 3.24 -5.62
N ALA A 52 -4.23 2.97 -4.79
CA ALA A 52 -4.09 3.03 -3.34
C ALA A 52 -3.72 1.63 -2.82
N LEU A 53 -2.54 1.50 -2.19
CA LEU A 53 -2.05 0.26 -1.62
C LEU A 53 -2.09 0.33 -0.10
N GLN A 54 -2.59 -0.73 0.54
CA GLN A 54 -2.53 -0.96 1.99
C GLN A 54 -2.06 -2.37 2.30
N PHE A 55 -1.60 -2.57 3.55
CA PHE A 55 -1.30 -3.90 4.07
C PHE A 55 -2.43 -4.38 4.98
N MET A 56 -2.70 -5.68 4.98
CA MET A 56 -3.74 -6.29 5.81
C MET A 56 -3.43 -7.78 6.03
N PHE A 57 -4.15 -8.44 6.91
CA PHE A 57 -4.32 -9.90 6.93
C PHE A 57 -5.72 -10.25 7.41
N THR A 58 -6.23 -11.39 6.98
CA THR A 58 -7.66 -11.72 7.14
C THR A 58 -8.03 -12.06 8.58
N GLY A 59 -7.10 -12.49 9.41
CA GLY A 59 -7.28 -12.78 10.83
C GLY A 59 -7.28 -11.57 11.76
N CYS A 60 -7.02 -10.36 11.24
CA CYS A 60 -6.94 -9.14 12.04
C CYS A 60 -8.32 -8.56 12.34
N SER A 61 -8.66 -8.43 13.63
CA SER A 61 -9.93 -7.84 14.09
C SER A 61 -9.85 -6.35 14.44
N GLN A 62 -8.68 -5.72 14.35
CA GLN A 62 -8.45 -4.33 14.76
C GLN A 62 -8.09 -3.42 13.58
N THR A 63 -6.80 -3.11 13.40
CA THR A 63 -6.30 -2.15 12.40
C THR A 63 -6.74 -2.49 10.98
N CYS A 64 -6.70 -3.76 10.57
CA CYS A 64 -7.08 -4.16 9.22
C CYS A 64 -8.57 -3.95 8.94
N SER A 65 -9.43 -4.07 9.96
CA SER A 65 -10.86 -3.75 9.83
C SER A 65 -11.08 -2.26 9.59
N LEU A 66 -10.32 -1.38 10.26
CA LEU A 66 -10.37 0.06 10.02
C LEU A 66 -9.85 0.43 8.61
N GLN A 67 -8.79 -0.22 8.17
CA GLN A 67 -8.24 -0.02 6.82
C GLN A 67 -9.19 -0.52 5.72
N GLY A 68 -9.86 -1.66 5.93
CA GLY A 68 -10.90 -2.13 5.03
C GLY A 68 -12.08 -1.15 4.94
N ALA A 69 -12.54 -0.63 6.08
CA ALA A 69 -13.59 0.39 6.12
C ALA A 69 -13.14 1.70 5.45
N LEU A 70 -11.88 2.13 5.63
CA LEU A 70 -11.30 3.28 4.96
C LEU A 70 -11.38 3.12 3.43
N PHE A 71 -10.91 2.00 2.88
CA PHE A 71 -10.95 1.76 1.44
C PHE A 71 -12.37 1.67 0.90
N ALA A 72 -13.30 1.05 1.64
CA ALA A 72 -14.72 1.03 1.29
C ALA A 72 -15.29 2.46 1.19
N ALA A 73 -15.00 3.32 2.16
CA ALA A 73 -15.46 4.70 2.17
C ALA A 73 -14.84 5.53 1.02
N VAL A 74 -13.53 5.40 0.78
CA VAL A 74 -12.85 6.06 -0.35
C VAL A 74 -13.44 5.58 -1.67
N GLN A 75 -13.61 4.27 -1.87
CA GLN A 75 -14.22 3.69 -3.08
C GLN A 75 -15.62 4.25 -3.35
N HIS A 76 -16.44 4.38 -2.31
CA HIS A 76 -17.80 4.89 -2.42
C HIS A 76 -17.83 6.37 -2.83
N GLN A 77 -16.87 7.18 -2.35
CA GLN A 77 -16.79 8.62 -2.58
C GLN A 77 -15.98 9.00 -3.83
N LEU A 78 -15.41 8.04 -4.57
CA LEU A 78 -14.67 8.33 -5.80
C LEU A 78 -15.57 9.01 -6.83
N PRO A 79 -15.17 10.17 -7.41
CA PRO A 79 -15.87 10.79 -8.53
C PRO A 79 -15.93 9.86 -9.74
N ALA A 80 -17.08 9.84 -10.43
CA ALA A 80 -17.32 8.95 -11.57
C ALA A 80 -16.28 9.08 -12.69
N ASN A 81 -15.76 10.30 -12.92
CA ASN A 81 -14.78 10.59 -13.97
C ASN A 81 -13.36 10.06 -13.70
N VAL A 82 -13.05 9.65 -12.48
CA VAL A 82 -11.75 9.04 -12.14
C VAL A 82 -11.85 7.58 -11.73
N LYS A 83 -13.05 7.10 -11.43
CA LYS A 83 -13.31 5.77 -10.87
C LYS A 83 -12.67 4.63 -11.68
N ASN A 84 -12.70 4.72 -13.02
CA ASN A 84 -12.14 3.71 -13.91
C ASN A 84 -10.59 3.74 -13.98
N ASN A 85 -9.98 4.87 -13.59
CA ASN A 85 -8.53 5.08 -13.60
C ASN A 85 -7.88 4.77 -12.24
N VAL A 86 -8.69 4.44 -11.24
CA VAL A 86 -8.26 4.15 -9.87
C VAL A 86 -8.46 2.68 -9.56
N GLN A 87 -7.53 2.11 -8.81
CA GLN A 87 -7.69 0.80 -8.18
C GLN A 87 -7.24 0.83 -6.73
N PHE A 88 -7.68 -0.18 -5.98
CA PHE A 88 -7.26 -0.46 -4.62
C PHE A 88 -6.53 -1.79 -4.59
N LEU A 89 -5.41 -1.85 -3.88
CA LEU A 89 -4.63 -3.07 -3.70
C LEU A 89 -4.40 -3.30 -2.21
N SER A 90 -4.95 -4.39 -1.69
CA SER A 90 -4.71 -4.86 -0.32
C SER A 90 -3.73 -6.02 -0.38
N VAL A 91 -2.54 -5.84 0.20
CA VAL A 91 -1.48 -6.86 0.22
C VAL A 91 -1.49 -7.55 1.57
N SER A 92 -1.63 -8.88 1.58
CA SER A 92 -1.55 -9.64 2.82
C SER A 92 -0.15 -9.62 3.42
N ILE A 93 -0.08 -9.44 4.74
CA ILE A 93 1.15 -9.55 5.54
C ILE A 93 1.31 -10.92 6.21
N ASP A 94 0.35 -11.82 6.00
CA ASP A 94 0.40 -13.19 6.52
C ASP A 94 0.42 -14.22 5.37
N PRO A 95 1.55 -14.35 4.66
CA PRO A 95 1.66 -15.25 3.51
C PRO A 95 1.57 -16.74 3.87
N LEU A 96 1.58 -17.09 5.16
CA LEU A 96 1.47 -18.47 5.62
C LEU A 96 0.06 -18.80 6.15
N GLY A 97 -0.68 -17.81 6.64
CA GLY A 97 -2.03 -17.98 7.20
C GLY A 97 -3.14 -17.61 6.22
N ASP A 98 -2.90 -16.69 5.31
CA ASP A 98 -3.87 -16.25 4.31
C ASP A 98 -3.82 -17.11 3.03
N ASP A 99 -4.95 -17.22 2.35
CA ASP A 99 -5.09 -17.82 1.03
C ASP A 99 -6.03 -16.99 0.13
N ALA A 100 -6.14 -17.34 -1.14
CA ALA A 100 -7.00 -16.65 -2.09
C ALA A 100 -8.47 -16.62 -1.66
N ARG A 101 -8.97 -17.69 -1.01
CA ARG A 101 -10.33 -17.79 -0.51
C ARG A 101 -10.58 -16.84 0.66
N ALA A 102 -9.64 -16.77 1.61
CA ALA A 102 -9.70 -15.84 2.74
C ALA A 102 -9.67 -14.39 2.26
N LEU A 103 -8.77 -14.05 1.32
CA LEU A 103 -8.71 -12.73 0.69
C LEU A 103 -10.01 -12.36 -0.02
N SER A 104 -10.62 -13.30 -0.76
CA SER A 104 -11.92 -13.08 -1.41
C SER A 104 -13.04 -12.83 -0.40
N ALA A 105 -13.04 -13.55 0.72
CA ALA A 105 -14.02 -13.35 1.80
C ALA A 105 -13.86 -11.97 2.44
N TRP A 106 -12.62 -11.57 2.71
CA TRP A 106 -12.29 -10.24 3.25
C TRP A 106 -12.76 -9.11 2.32
N LEU A 107 -12.49 -9.19 1.02
CA LEU A 107 -12.98 -8.21 0.04
C LEU A 107 -14.51 -8.10 0.05
N ARG A 108 -15.22 -9.23 0.10
CA ARG A 108 -16.70 -9.22 0.18
C ARG A 108 -17.22 -8.55 1.46
N GLN A 109 -16.56 -8.75 2.58
CA GLN A 109 -16.91 -8.13 3.87
C GLN A 109 -16.96 -6.61 3.78
N PHE A 110 -16.06 -6.00 3.01
CA PHE A 110 -15.97 -4.56 2.83
C PHE A 110 -16.67 -4.02 1.56
N GLY A 111 -17.41 -4.87 0.85
CA GLY A 111 -18.13 -4.45 -0.36
C GLY A 111 -17.19 -4.00 -1.49
N ALA A 112 -16.06 -4.68 -1.64
CA ALA A 112 -15.08 -4.36 -2.68
C ALA A 112 -15.70 -4.45 -4.08
N GLY A 113 -15.53 -3.39 -4.85
CA GLY A 113 -15.91 -3.35 -6.27
C GLY A 113 -14.83 -3.97 -7.17
N PRO A 114 -15.05 -4.01 -8.49
CA PRO A 114 -14.18 -4.70 -9.44
C PRO A 114 -12.75 -4.13 -9.54
N ASN A 115 -12.55 -2.90 -9.10
CA ASN A 115 -11.25 -2.25 -9.06
C ASN A 115 -10.52 -2.40 -7.71
N TRP A 116 -11.01 -3.24 -6.82
CA TRP A 116 -10.34 -3.54 -5.55
C TRP A 116 -9.86 -4.99 -5.54
N VAL A 117 -8.55 -5.17 -5.50
CA VAL A 117 -7.85 -6.46 -5.52
C VAL A 117 -7.19 -6.69 -4.17
N ALA A 118 -7.26 -7.91 -3.67
CA ALA A 118 -6.38 -8.38 -2.60
C ALA A 118 -5.38 -9.38 -3.18
N ALA A 119 -4.15 -9.36 -2.67
CA ALA A 119 -3.07 -10.19 -3.20
C ALA A 119 -2.14 -10.68 -2.10
N LEU A 120 -1.57 -11.86 -2.33
CA LEU A 120 -0.70 -12.59 -1.43
C LEU A 120 0.70 -12.70 -2.06
N PRO A 121 1.75 -12.08 -1.49
CA PRO A 121 3.15 -12.34 -1.83
C PRO A 121 3.66 -13.60 -1.13
N THR A 122 4.84 -14.08 -1.48
CA THR A 122 5.61 -14.99 -0.61
C THR A 122 6.26 -14.20 0.54
N VAL A 123 6.75 -14.89 1.58
CA VAL A 123 7.45 -14.24 2.71
C VAL A 123 8.60 -13.35 2.22
N LYS A 124 9.45 -13.88 1.32
CA LYS A 124 10.59 -13.15 0.77
C LYS A 124 10.15 -11.88 0.01
N GLU A 125 9.09 -11.98 -0.76
CA GLU A 125 8.57 -10.88 -1.58
C GLU A 125 7.87 -9.81 -0.73
N LEU A 126 7.21 -10.23 0.35
CA LEU A 126 6.68 -9.32 1.35
C LEU A 126 7.79 -8.47 2.00
N ASP A 127 8.89 -9.11 2.41
CA ASP A 127 10.05 -8.42 3.00
C ASP A 127 10.67 -7.43 2.03
N GLN A 128 10.77 -7.78 0.74
CA GLN A 128 11.24 -6.87 -0.30
C GLN A 128 10.35 -5.64 -0.44
N LEU A 129 9.02 -5.84 -0.44
CA LEU A 129 8.07 -4.74 -0.56
C LEU A 129 8.08 -3.85 0.69
N ARG A 130 8.10 -4.43 1.88
CA ARG A 130 8.20 -3.69 3.15
C ARG A 130 9.48 -2.84 3.22
N THR A 131 10.61 -3.42 2.82
CA THR A 131 11.90 -2.71 2.76
C THR A 131 11.83 -1.52 1.81
N ALA A 132 11.27 -1.70 0.60
CA ALA A 132 11.13 -0.63 -0.38
C ALA A 132 10.22 0.51 0.11
N LEU A 133 9.17 0.16 0.86
CA LEU A 133 8.24 1.12 1.45
C LEU A 133 8.71 1.67 2.81
N GLN A 134 9.92 1.30 3.26
CA GLN A 134 10.52 1.71 4.54
C GLN A 134 9.60 1.40 5.75
N ILE A 135 8.82 0.33 5.66
CA ILE A 135 7.98 -0.13 6.75
C ILE A 135 8.86 -0.85 7.76
N ARG A 136 8.83 -0.39 9.01
CA ARG A 136 9.61 -0.98 10.10
C ARG A 136 9.12 -2.39 10.43
N ASN A 137 10.05 -3.28 10.66
CA ASN A 137 9.78 -4.66 11.09
C ASN A 137 9.95 -4.74 12.61
N ASP A 138 9.03 -4.16 13.36
CA ASP A 138 9.10 -4.08 14.83
C ASP A 138 8.54 -5.35 15.52
N GLY A 139 8.56 -6.50 14.83
CA GLY A 139 8.10 -7.81 15.34
C GLY A 139 6.86 -8.35 14.62
N PRO A 140 6.30 -9.47 15.11
CA PRO A 140 5.17 -10.16 14.47
C PRO A 140 3.89 -9.31 14.37
N ASP A 141 3.77 -8.28 15.21
CA ASP A 141 2.62 -7.36 15.24
C ASP A 141 2.87 -6.05 14.49
N SER A 142 3.90 -5.98 13.62
CA SER A 142 4.25 -4.77 12.86
C SER A 142 3.21 -4.47 11.78
N HIS A 143 2.06 -3.96 12.22
CA HIS A 143 1.02 -3.43 11.34
C HIS A 143 1.33 -1.99 10.98
N THR A 144 1.17 -1.65 9.71
CA THR A 144 1.13 -0.24 9.30
C THR A 144 -0.30 0.09 8.86
N GLY A 145 -0.83 1.18 9.39
CA GLY A 145 -2.09 1.76 8.94
C GLY A 145 -1.93 2.73 7.77
N GLN A 146 -0.71 2.84 7.22
CA GLN A 146 -0.42 3.74 6.11
C GLN A 146 -1.10 3.28 4.82
N VAL A 147 -1.43 4.27 3.98
CA VAL A 147 -1.84 4.07 2.59
C VAL A 147 -0.75 4.66 1.68
N PHE A 148 -0.33 3.87 0.72
CA PHE A 148 0.67 4.24 -0.29
C PHE A 148 -0.02 4.51 -1.62
N LEU A 149 0.23 5.68 -2.22
CA LEU A 149 -0.36 6.05 -3.50
C LEU A 149 0.68 5.94 -4.61
N ILE A 150 0.31 5.20 -5.63
CA ILE A 150 1.15 4.83 -6.76
C ILE A 150 0.51 5.39 -8.03
N ASP A 151 1.29 6.02 -8.88
CA ASP A 151 0.81 6.59 -10.13
C ASP A 151 0.57 5.53 -11.21
N ARG A 152 0.09 5.96 -12.38
CA ARG A 152 -0.20 5.07 -13.52
C ARG A 152 1.05 4.45 -14.16
N GLN A 153 2.22 4.97 -13.88
CA GLN A 153 3.53 4.44 -14.27
C GLN A 153 4.01 3.35 -13.31
N GLY A 154 3.32 3.15 -12.18
CA GLY A 154 3.69 2.18 -11.15
C GLY A 154 4.72 2.71 -10.16
N LEU A 155 4.91 4.02 -10.09
CA LEU A 155 5.84 4.68 -9.19
C LEU A 155 5.11 5.14 -7.91
N LEU A 156 5.72 4.91 -6.76
CA LEU A 156 5.24 5.43 -5.49
C LEU A 156 5.48 6.94 -5.43
N VAL A 157 4.41 7.72 -5.26
CA VAL A 157 4.43 9.18 -5.29
C VAL A 157 3.95 9.84 -4.00
N TRP A 158 3.26 9.08 -3.13
CA TRP A 158 2.73 9.59 -1.86
C TRP A 158 2.59 8.49 -0.82
N GLY A 159 2.86 8.82 0.46
CA GLY A 159 2.53 7.99 1.62
C GLY A 159 1.73 8.79 2.64
N THR A 160 0.85 8.13 3.38
CA THR A 160 0.07 8.75 4.45
C THR A 160 0.70 8.52 5.82
N GLU A 161 0.23 9.23 6.83
CA GLU A 161 0.35 8.80 8.23
C GLU A 161 -0.46 7.51 8.46
N ASP A 162 -0.29 6.90 9.63
CA ASP A 162 -1.10 5.74 10.04
C ASP A 162 -2.58 6.11 10.20
N LEU A 163 -3.46 5.23 9.73
CA LEU A 163 -4.92 5.38 9.79
C LEU A 163 -5.40 6.77 9.35
N PRO A 164 -5.08 7.19 8.12
CA PRO A 164 -5.40 8.52 7.64
C PRO A 164 -6.91 8.75 7.53
N PRO A 165 -7.39 9.99 7.65
CA PRO A 165 -8.77 10.33 7.32
C PRO A 165 -9.11 10.02 5.85
N VAL A 166 -10.37 9.61 5.60
CA VAL A 166 -10.89 9.29 4.26
C VAL A 166 -10.61 10.42 3.26
N GLU A 167 -10.84 11.67 3.66
CA GLU A 167 -10.69 12.88 2.85
C GLU A 167 -9.25 13.09 2.39
N VAL A 168 -8.28 12.70 3.20
CA VAL A 168 -6.84 12.80 2.86
C VAL A 168 -6.52 11.82 1.73
N VAL A 169 -6.89 10.56 1.88
CA VAL A 169 -6.65 9.53 0.86
C VAL A 169 -7.42 9.86 -0.43
N LEU A 170 -8.70 10.18 -0.33
CA LEU A 170 -9.55 10.51 -1.46
C LEU A 170 -8.99 11.69 -2.27
N ARG A 171 -8.66 12.80 -1.62
CA ARG A 171 -8.13 14.00 -2.26
C ARG A 171 -6.83 13.71 -3.02
N GLN A 172 -5.88 13.02 -2.38
CA GLN A 172 -4.60 12.74 -3.01
C GLN A 172 -4.74 11.74 -4.15
N LEU A 173 -5.53 10.69 -3.97
CA LEU A 173 -5.79 9.68 -4.99
C LEU A 173 -6.43 10.31 -6.25
N VAL A 174 -7.41 11.21 -6.07
CA VAL A 174 -8.05 11.94 -7.17
C VAL A 174 -7.07 12.89 -7.86
N ASN A 175 -6.24 13.61 -7.12
CA ASN A 175 -5.23 14.50 -7.68
C ASN A 175 -4.24 13.74 -8.56
N ILE A 176 -3.70 12.60 -8.08
CA ILE A 176 -2.75 11.76 -8.82
C ILE A 176 -3.44 11.14 -10.06
N ALA A 177 -4.70 10.71 -9.95
CA ALA A 177 -5.43 10.09 -11.04
C ALA A 177 -5.77 11.06 -12.20
N ARG A 178 -5.74 12.37 -11.95
CA ARG A 178 -5.98 13.43 -12.93
C ARG A 178 -4.69 13.97 -13.57
N ALA A 179 -3.53 13.71 -12.97
CA ALA A 179 -2.23 14.12 -13.49
C ALA A 179 -1.77 13.22 -14.64
#